data_72f35a9b568ba5461f02f3ed64d13223
#
_entry.id   72f35a9b568ba5461f02f3ed64d13223
#
_cell.length_a   1.000
_cell.length_b   1.000
_cell.length_c   1.000
_cell.angle_alpha   90.00
_cell.angle_beta   90.00
_cell.angle_gamma   90.00
#
_symmetry.space_group_name_H-M   'P 1'
#
loop_
_entity.id
_entity.type
_entity.pdbx_description
1 polymer ?
#
loop_
_entity_poly.entity_id
_entity_poly.type
_entity_poly.pdbx_seq_one_letter_code
_entity_poly.pdbx_strand_id
1 'polypeptide(L)' 'MDDDLLSLLEKAGLDEERCKKSKKLRQIRTILINKYINMMSREETCAELEFISLRTYHRRLNAGLSKIRKYM' A
#
# COMPACT_ATOMS: atom_id res chain seq x y z
N MET A 1 5.12 -0.98 15.43
CA MET A 1 4.14 0.05 15.69
C MET A 1 3.68 0.68 14.40
N ASP A 2 2.49 1.26 14.43
CA ASP A 2 1.91 1.87 13.23
C ASP A 2 2.76 3.00 12.68
N ASP A 3 3.37 3.76 13.57
CA ASP A 3 4.25 4.86 13.17
C ASP A 3 5.42 4.40 12.32
N ASP A 4 5.91 3.19 12.58
CA ASP A 4 7.04 2.66 11.82
C ASP A 4 6.66 2.42 10.37
N LEU A 5 5.48 1.87 10.12
CA LEU A 5 5.02 1.65 8.75
C LEU A 5 4.79 2.97 8.03
N LEU A 6 4.12 3.91 8.68
CA LEU A 6 3.87 5.22 8.07
C LEU A 6 5.18 5.93 7.72
N SER A 7 6.17 5.83 8.61
CA SER A 7 7.49 6.39 8.37
C SER A 7 8.16 5.74 7.16
N LEU A 8 8.07 4.41 7.06
CA LEU A 8 8.62 3.68 5.93
C LEU A 8 7.94 4.06 4.63
N LEU A 9 6.62 4.25 4.66
CA LEU A 9 5.88 4.68 3.48
C LEU A 9 6.37 6.03 2.97
N GLU A 10 6.60 6.98 3.88
CA GLU A 10 7.11 8.29 3.50
C GLU A 10 8.50 8.19 2.88
N LYS A 11 9.39 7.42 3.50
CA LYS A 11 10.74 7.22 2.99
C LYS A 11 10.75 6.56 1.61
N ALA A 12 9.81 5.66 1.39
CA ALA A 12 9.71 4.91 0.12
C ALA A 12 9.00 5.71 -0.97
N GLY A 13 8.60 6.94 -0.71
CA GLY A 13 7.89 7.76 -1.70
C GLY A 13 6.42 7.42 -1.82
N LEU A 14 5.85 6.79 -0.80
CA LEU A 14 4.43 6.43 -0.76
C LEU A 14 3.65 7.35 0.18
N ASP A 15 4.09 8.60 0.29
CA ASP A 15 3.39 9.62 1.06
C ASP A 15 2.12 10.07 0.34
N GLU A 16 1.23 10.74 1.08
CA GLU A 16 -0.05 11.15 0.53
C GLU A 16 0.08 12.04 -0.71
N GLU A 17 1.03 12.98 -0.69
CA GLU A 17 1.20 13.91 -1.80
C GLU A 17 1.53 13.19 -3.11
N ARG A 18 2.49 12.28 -3.07
CA ARG A 18 2.88 11.53 -4.26
C ARG A 18 1.77 10.58 -4.70
N CYS A 19 1.08 9.98 -3.73
CA CYS A 19 0.00 9.06 -4.02
C CYS A 19 -1.20 9.76 -4.67
N LYS A 20 -1.40 11.04 -4.41
CA LYS A 20 -2.46 11.80 -5.08
C LYS A 20 -2.20 11.95 -6.57
N LYS A 21 -0.94 11.94 -6.97
CA LYS A 21 -0.56 12.14 -8.37
C LYS A 21 -0.46 10.84 -9.15
N SER A 22 -0.46 9.70 -8.47
CA SER A 22 -0.32 8.40 -9.12
C SER A 22 -1.32 7.42 -8.54
N LYS A 23 -2.23 6.94 -9.36
CA LYS A 23 -3.20 5.92 -8.95
C LYS A 23 -2.51 4.66 -8.47
N LYS A 24 -1.43 4.26 -9.14
CA LYS A 24 -0.66 3.08 -8.78
C LYS A 24 -0.08 3.20 -7.36
N LEU A 25 0.55 4.33 -7.07
CA LEU A 25 1.13 4.57 -5.75
C LEU A 25 0.07 4.63 -4.66
N ARG A 26 -1.07 5.25 -4.96
CA ARG A 26 -2.19 5.29 -4.02
C ARG A 26 -2.69 3.89 -3.69
N GLN A 27 -2.81 3.03 -4.70
CA GLN A 27 -3.23 1.66 -4.49
C GLN A 27 -2.23 0.90 -3.62
N ILE A 28 -0.94 1.06 -3.89
CA ILE A 28 0.12 0.42 -3.10
C ILE A 28 0.03 0.86 -1.64
N ARG A 29 -0.09 2.15 -1.40
CA ARG A 29 -0.18 2.70 -0.05
C ARG A 29 -1.41 2.15 0.69
N THR A 30 -2.56 2.18 0.03
CA THR A 30 -3.80 1.69 0.62
C THR A 30 -3.70 0.22 0.97
N ILE A 31 -3.14 -0.60 0.09
CA ILE A 31 -2.97 -2.03 0.33
C ILE A 31 -2.11 -2.28 1.57
N LEU A 32 -0.99 -1.57 1.68
CA LEU A 32 -0.09 -1.75 2.83
C LEU A 32 -0.74 -1.33 4.13
N ILE A 33 -1.42 -0.20 4.13
CA ILE A 33 -2.11 0.29 5.33
C ILE A 33 -3.22 -0.66 5.73
N ASN A 34 -4.04 -1.10 4.78
CA ASN A 34 -5.15 -1.98 5.09
C ASN A 34 -4.68 -3.35 5.59
N LYS A 35 -3.58 -3.86 5.02
CA LYS A 35 -3.07 -5.16 5.44
C LYS A 35 -2.43 -5.13 6.83
N TYR A 36 -1.64 -4.12 7.14
CA TYR A 36 -0.80 -4.13 8.33
C TYR A 36 -1.32 -3.25 9.47
N ILE A 37 -2.11 -2.26 9.18
CA ILE A 37 -2.67 -1.37 10.22
C ILE A 37 -4.13 -1.67 10.46
N ASN A 38 -4.95 -1.67 9.40
CA ASN A 38 -6.38 -1.88 9.52
C ASN A 38 -6.79 -3.35 9.59
N MET A 39 -5.87 -4.27 9.31
CA MET A 39 -6.11 -5.71 9.35
C MET A 39 -7.28 -6.13 8.47
N MET A 40 -7.45 -5.47 7.34
CA MET A 40 -8.50 -5.80 6.38
C MET A 40 -8.10 -6.97 5.50
N SER A 41 -9.08 -7.77 5.08
CA SER A 41 -8.83 -8.85 4.17
C SER A 41 -8.48 -8.32 2.78
N ARG A 42 -7.85 -9.18 1.96
CA ARG A 42 -7.52 -8.80 0.59
C ARG A 42 -8.78 -8.52 -0.23
N GLU A 43 -9.85 -9.26 0.01
CA GLU A 43 -11.12 -9.05 -0.68
C GLU A 43 -11.72 -7.68 -0.35
N GLU A 44 -11.71 -7.31 0.91
CA GLU A 44 -12.19 -6.01 1.34
C GLU A 44 -11.35 -4.88 0.74
N THR A 45 -10.04 -5.05 0.72
CA THR A 45 -9.15 -4.06 0.15
C THR A 45 -9.36 -3.92 -1.36
N CYS A 46 -9.54 -5.03 -2.06
CA CYS A 46 -9.82 -4.99 -3.49
C CYS A 46 -11.11 -4.24 -3.80
N ALA A 47 -12.14 -4.48 -3.00
CA ALA A 47 -13.41 -3.79 -3.16
C ALA A 47 -13.27 -2.28 -2.93
N GLU A 48 -12.51 -1.90 -1.91
CA GLU A 48 -12.24 -0.50 -1.61
C GLU A 48 -11.50 0.19 -2.74
N LEU A 49 -10.66 -0.53 -3.47
CA LEU A 49 -9.88 0.00 -4.58
C LEU A 49 -10.59 -0.19 -5.92
N GLU A 50 -11.90 -0.05 -5.94
CA GLU A 50 -12.71 -0.11 -7.16
C GLU A 50 -12.70 -1.52 -7.79
N PHE A 51 -12.70 -2.53 -6.93
CA PHE A 51 -12.79 -3.94 -7.34
C PHE A 51 -11.63 -4.39 -8.23
N ILE A 52 -10.41 -4.03 -7.86
CA ILE A 52 -9.23 -4.56 -8.56
C ILE A 52 -9.16 -6.08 -8.36
N SER A 53 -8.53 -6.77 -9.30
CA SER A 53 -8.37 -8.22 -9.20
C SER A 53 -7.36 -8.58 -8.11
N LEU A 54 -7.44 -9.82 -7.60
CA LEU A 54 -6.45 -10.31 -6.64
C LEU A 54 -5.06 -10.32 -7.24
N ARG A 55 -4.96 -10.57 -8.54
CA ARG A 55 -3.68 -10.54 -9.24
C ARG A 55 -3.06 -9.14 -9.17
N THR A 56 -3.85 -8.11 -9.41
CA THR A 56 -3.40 -6.74 -9.31
C THR A 56 -3.05 -6.40 -7.86
N TYR A 57 -3.87 -6.85 -6.91
CA TYR A 57 -3.61 -6.67 -5.49
C TYR A 57 -2.22 -7.21 -5.11
N HIS A 58 -1.93 -8.45 -5.47
CA HIS A 58 -0.64 -9.06 -5.14
C HIS A 58 0.53 -8.35 -5.82
N ARG A 59 0.32 -7.92 -7.05
CA ARG A 59 1.35 -7.17 -7.78
C ARG A 59 1.67 -5.85 -7.06
N ARG A 60 0.64 -5.12 -6.64
CA ARG A 60 0.82 -3.86 -5.93
C ARG A 60 1.43 -4.08 -4.54
N LEU A 61 0.99 -5.12 -3.85
CA LEU A 61 1.55 -5.47 -2.55
C LEU A 61 3.04 -5.78 -2.65
N ASN A 62 3.42 -6.61 -3.61
CA ASN A 62 4.83 -6.96 -3.79
C ASN A 62 5.68 -5.76 -4.16
N ALA A 63 5.15 -4.87 -5.00
CA ALA A 63 5.84 -3.64 -5.37
C ALA A 63 6.07 -2.76 -4.15
N GLY A 64 5.05 -2.65 -3.29
CA GLY A 64 5.16 -1.86 -2.07
C GLY A 64 6.17 -2.44 -1.09
N LEU A 65 6.11 -3.75 -0.87
CA LEU A 65 7.04 -4.42 0.03
C LEU A 65 8.48 -4.26 -0.46
N SER A 66 8.69 -4.35 -1.77
CA SER A 66 10.01 -4.16 -2.36
C SER A 66 10.53 -2.75 -2.10
N LYS A 67 9.67 -1.75 -2.18
CA LYS A 67 10.05 -0.36 -1.92
C LYS A 67 10.43 -0.12 -0.46
N ILE A 68 9.64 -0.64 0.48
CA ILE A 68 9.88 -0.38 1.89
C ILE A 68 11.04 -1.21 2.47
N ARG A 69 11.34 -2.36 1.88
CA ARG A 69 12.45 -3.21 2.34
C ARG A 69 13.79 -2.49 2.32
N LYS A 70 13.96 -1.54 1.45
CA LYS A 70 15.20 -0.76 1.35
C LYS A 70 15.46 0.06 2.61
N TYR A 71 14.44 0.30 3.42
CA TYR A 71 14.52 1.15 4.60
C TYR A 71 14.31 0.37 5.90
N MET A 72 14.20 -0.94 5.81
CA MET A 72 14.03 -1.79 6.99
C MET A 72 15.37 -2.33 7.56
#